data_c1926c1da543eea333b9609f611fc337
#
_entry.id   c1926c1da543eea333b9609f611fc337
#
_cell.length_a   1.000
_cell.length_b   1.000
_cell.length_c   1.000
_cell.angle_alpha   90.00
_cell.angle_beta   90.00
_cell.angle_gamma   90.00
#
_symmetry.space_group_name_H-M   'P 1'
#
loop_
_entity.id
_entity.type
_entity.pdbx_description
1 polymer ?
#
loop_
_entity_poly.entity_id
_entity_poly.type
_entity_poly.pdbx_seq_one_letter_code
_entity_poly.pdbx_strand_id
1 'polypeptide(L)'
;MSAHPIDEECEDADEESEEMDQRLYRTHPLTHTPQANHCTFFYAPTKGLHGHFSNFSRSDVDTYQFTIQGLEDIAGGHWEKPPKEYSYSSAEQAIMHRKAILMGDYVTAKYIMQTSNPGKAKKFGRQVKGFDQDVWTDHAPLVAYAVLHAKFSQNPKMKKALLGTRNSILAEASPRDRIWGIGLSAAEAKRGVAWRGRNLLGRTLMRVRTNLAR
;
A
#
# COMPACT_ATOMS: atom_id res chain seq x y z
N MET A 1 -6.59 6.37 -48.35
CA MET A 1 -6.67 6.88 -46.99
C MET A 1 -6.02 5.79 -46.10
N SER A 2 -4.80 6.06 -45.73
CA SER A 2 -3.95 5.09 -45.00
C SER A 2 -4.09 5.38 -43.49
N ALA A 3 -4.55 4.37 -42.75
CA ALA A 3 -4.56 4.44 -41.29
C ALA A 3 -3.13 4.23 -40.78
N HIS A 4 -2.71 5.08 -39.87
CA HIS A 4 -1.42 4.98 -39.20
C HIS A 4 -1.52 3.93 -38.03
N PRO A 5 -0.53 3.08 -37.87
CA PRO A 5 -0.41 2.20 -36.72
C PRO A 5 0.41 2.94 -35.63
N ILE A 6 -0.23 3.54 -34.64
CA ILE A 6 0.44 4.26 -33.55
C ILE A 6 0.03 3.76 -32.13
N ASP A 7 -0.86 2.77 -32.02
CA ASP A 7 -1.44 2.41 -30.70
C ASP A 7 -0.90 1.10 -30.07
N GLU A 8 -0.17 0.25 -30.80
CA GLU A 8 0.32 -1.03 -30.24
C GLU A 8 1.63 -0.93 -29.44
N GLU A 9 2.49 0.06 -29.69
CA GLU A 9 3.80 0.17 -28.99
C GLU A 9 3.72 0.75 -27.57
N CYS A 10 2.59 1.39 -27.18
CA CYS A 10 2.42 1.94 -25.83
C CYS A 10 1.92 0.90 -24.81
N GLU A 11 1.13 -0.08 -25.23
CA GLU A 11 0.58 -1.09 -24.31
C GLU A 11 1.67 -2.08 -23.85
N ASP A 12 2.56 -2.49 -24.73
CA ASP A 12 3.66 -3.42 -24.42
C ASP A 12 4.70 -2.82 -23.44
N ALA A 13 4.95 -1.51 -23.51
CA ALA A 13 5.88 -0.83 -22.62
C ALA A 13 5.35 -0.68 -21.19
N ASP A 14 4.04 -0.57 -21.03
CA ASP A 14 3.39 -0.50 -19.72
C ASP A 14 3.32 -1.89 -19.07
N GLU A 15 3.04 -2.97 -19.80
CA GLU A 15 3.06 -4.34 -19.30
C GLU A 15 4.46 -4.80 -18.87
N GLU A 16 5.51 -4.54 -19.67
CA GLU A 16 6.90 -4.85 -19.28
C GLU A 16 7.35 -4.06 -18.06
N SER A 17 6.91 -2.80 -17.91
CA SER A 17 7.21 -1.98 -16.74
C SER A 17 6.52 -2.49 -15.48
N GLU A 18 5.29 -2.99 -15.60
CA GLU A 18 4.55 -3.58 -14.49
C GLU A 18 5.12 -4.93 -14.07
N GLU A 19 5.52 -5.78 -15.00
CA GLU A 19 6.12 -7.09 -14.71
C GLU A 19 7.52 -6.95 -14.08
N MET A 20 8.35 -6.03 -14.57
CA MET A 20 9.67 -5.72 -13.99
C MET A 20 9.53 -5.16 -12.58
N ASP A 21 8.51 -4.36 -12.31
CA ASP A 21 8.25 -3.76 -11.01
C ASP A 21 7.70 -4.77 -10.00
N GLN A 22 6.90 -5.76 -10.44
CA GLN A 22 6.49 -6.90 -9.60
C GLN A 22 7.69 -7.75 -9.16
N ARG A 23 8.66 -8.01 -10.04
CA ARG A 23 9.91 -8.72 -9.71
C ARG A 23 10.73 -7.98 -8.66
N LEU A 24 10.79 -6.65 -8.71
CA LEU A 24 11.46 -5.82 -7.70
C LEU A 24 10.82 -5.93 -6.31
N TYR A 25 9.50 -6.14 -6.23
CA TYR A 25 8.83 -6.39 -4.95
C TYR A 25 9.09 -7.81 -4.41
N ARG A 26 9.30 -8.80 -5.29
CA ARG A 26 9.54 -10.20 -4.89
C ARG A 26 10.96 -10.44 -4.36
N THR A 27 11.98 -9.80 -4.88
CA THR A 27 13.34 -10.35 -4.85
C THR A 27 14.38 -9.61 -4.03
N HIS A 28 14.18 -8.37 -3.57
CA HIS A 28 15.27 -7.69 -2.87
C HIS A 28 14.85 -7.07 -1.53
N PRO A 29 15.36 -7.61 -0.39
CA PRO A 29 15.70 -6.72 0.71
C PRO A 29 16.61 -5.62 0.15
N LEU A 30 16.48 -4.39 0.65
CA LEU A 30 17.47 -3.37 0.32
C LEU A 30 18.85 -3.99 0.57
N THR A 31 19.66 -4.12 -0.46
CA THR A 31 20.99 -4.77 -0.39
C THR A 31 21.90 -4.05 0.59
N HIS A 32 21.56 -2.82 0.98
CA HIS A 32 22.25 -2.03 1.97
C HIS A 32 21.25 -1.34 2.90
N THR A 33 21.55 -1.33 4.20
CA THR A 33 20.83 -0.49 5.16
C THR A 33 21.12 0.98 4.86
N PRO A 34 20.09 1.79 4.54
CA PRO A 34 20.31 3.20 4.24
C PRO A 34 20.83 3.95 5.45
N GLN A 35 21.62 5.00 5.19
CA GLN A 35 22.07 5.91 6.25
C GLN A 35 20.86 6.62 6.87
N ALA A 36 20.81 6.67 8.19
CA ALA A 36 19.65 7.15 8.94
C ALA A 36 19.30 8.63 8.66
N ASN A 37 20.29 9.46 8.34
CA ASN A 37 20.11 10.87 7.98
C ASN A 37 19.39 11.07 6.63
N HIS A 38 19.36 10.05 5.79
CA HIS A 38 18.60 10.05 4.52
C HIS A 38 17.22 9.43 4.67
N CYS A 39 16.81 9.03 5.88
CA CYS A 39 15.57 8.35 6.15
C CYS A 39 14.55 9.22 6.87
N THR A 40 13.30 9.11 6.44
CA THR A 40 12.12 9.58 7.17
C THR A 40 11.45 8.38 7.82
N PHE A 41 11.64 8.24 9.13
CA PHE A 41 11.02 7.17 9.90
C PHE A 41 9.61 7.53 10.31
N PHE A 42 8.67 6.60 10.14
CA PHE A 42 7.30 6.71 10.63
C PHE A 42 6.85 5.37 11.23
N TYR A 43 5.79 5.41 12.06
CA TYR A 43 5.25 4.20 12.67
C TYR A 43 3.75 4.36 12.97
N ALA A 44 3.36 4.53 14.23
CA ALA A 44 1.95 4.64 14.61
C ALA A 44 1.32 5.95 14.14
N PRO A 45 0.01 5.97 13.82
CA PRO A 45 -0.66 7.14 13.24
C PRO A 45 -0.64 8.38 14.15
N THR A 46 -0.54 8.18 15.45
CA THR A 46 -0.53 9.25 16.47
C THR A 46 0.86 9.65 16.93
N LYS A 47 1.92 9.01 16.39
CA LYS A 47 3.30 9.26 16.82
C LYS A 47 4.07 10.05 15.81
N GLY A 48 4.47 11.26 16.21
CA GLY A 48 5.37 12.12 15.45
C GLY A 48 4.76 12.74 14.19
N LEU A 49 5.57 13.51 13.50
CA LEU A 49 5.18 14.34 12.35
C LEU A 49 4.69 13.52 11.14
N HIS A 50 5.11 12.27 11.02
CA HIS A 50 4.87 11.41 9.87
C HIS A 50 3.90 10.25 10.14
N GLY A 51 3.14 10.28 11.23
CA GLY A 51 2.17 9.25 11.57
C GLY A 51 1.10 9.00 10.49
N HIS A 52 0.78 10.01 9.70
CA HIS A 52 -0.16 9.93 8.59
C HIS A 52 0.29 8.99 7.45
N PHE A 53 1.56 8.60 7.38
CA PHE A 53 2.06 7.59 6.43
C PHE A 53 1.70 6.16 6.85
N SER A 54 1.38 5.94 8.12
CA SER A 54 0.92 4.63 8.60
C SER A 54 -0.37 4.19 7.90
N ASN A 55 -0.48 2.89 7.62
CA ASN A 55 -1.73 2.29 7.15
C ASN A 55 -2.88 2.45 8.16
N PHE A 56 -2.56 2.60 9.45
CA PHE A 56 -3.51 2.84 10.53
C PHE A 56 -3.97 4.30 10.67
N SER A 57 -3.38 5.22 9.93
CA SER A 57 -3.84 6.62 9.92
C SER A 57 -5.28 6.68 9.41
N ARG A 58 -6.16 7.24 10.27
CA ARG A 58 -7.61 7.35 10.01
C ARG A 58 -7.93 8.70 9.43
N SER A 59 -9.00 8.72 8.65
CA SER A 59 -9.56 9.93 8.07
C SER A 59 -10.49 10.72 9.00
N ASP A 60 -10.91 10.13 10.10
CA ASP A 60 -11.92 10.70 11.00
C ASP A 60 -11.45 11.88 11.85
N VAL A 61 -10.13 12.07 11.98
CA VAL A 61 -9.57 13.25 12.62
C VAL A 61 -9.52 14.47 11.68
N ASP A 62 -9.58 14.21 10.35
CA ASP A 62 -9.44 15.23 9.30
C ASP A 62 -10.32 14.98 8.05
N THR A 63 -11.42 14.22 8.17
CA THR A 63 -12.41 14.01 7.09
C THR A 63 -11.86 13.42 5.78
N TYR A 64 -10.88 12.50 5.80
CA TYR A 64 -10.43 11.85 4.57
C TYR A 64 -11.10 10.50 4.38
N GLN A 65 -12.08 10.44 3.55
CA GLN A 65 -12.43 9.20 2.87
C GLN A 65 -11.71 9.22 1.53
N PHE A 66 -11.25 8.08 1.08
CA PHE A 66 -10.77 7.90 -0.28
C PHE A 66 -11.52 6.74 -0.91
N THR A 67 -11.72 6.83 -2.21
CA THR A 67 -12.47 5.84 -2.96
C THR A 67 -11.54 5.11 -3.92
N ILE A 68 -11.82 3.82 -4.15
CA ILE A 68 -11.11 3.01 -5.13
C ILE A 68 -12.16 2.38 -6.03
N GLN A 69 -12.09 2.69 -7.31
CA GLN A 69 -12.87 1.99 -8.34
C GLN A 69 -12.23 0.63 -8.62
N GLY A 70 -13.06 -0.35 -8.89
CA GLY A 70 -12.77 -1.75 -9.22
C GLY A 70 -11.31 -2.19 -9.28
N LEU A 71 -10.97 -3.17 -8.48
CA LEU A 71 -9.92 -4.13 -8.78
C LEU A 71 -10.62 -5.45 -9.19
N GLU A 72 -11.70 -5.33 -9.90
CA GLU A 72 -12.59 -6.43 -10.28
C GLU A 72 -11.91 -7.39 -11.25
N ASP A 73 -10.95 -6.88 -12.04
CA ASP A 73 -10.27 -7.64 -13.09
C ASP A 73 -9.10 -8.51 -12.58
N ILE A 74 -8.65 -8.31 -11.34
CA ILE A 74 -7.48 -9.04 -10.82
C ILE A 74 -7.81 -10.48 -10.41
N ALA A 75 -9.08 -10.84 -10.19
CA ALA A 75 -9.43 -12.11 -9.56
C ALA A 75 -10.25 -13.09 -10.43
N GLY A 76 -10.56 -12.81 -11.68
CA GLY A 76 -11.20 -13.79 -12.60
C GLY A 76 -12.47 -14.50 -12.08
N GLY A 77 -13.15 -13.98 -11.08
CA GLY A 77 -14.24 -14.62 -10.38
C GLY A 77 -15.62 -14.09 -10.80
N HIS A 78 -16.62 -14.97 -10.84
CA HIS A 78 -18.04 -14.63 -11.02
C HIS A 78 -18.55 -13.80 -9.85
N TRP A 79 -18.71 -12.51 -10.05
CA TRP A 79 -19.24 -11.56 -9.08
C TRP A 79 -20.69 -11.23 -9.37
N GLU A 80 -21.59 -11.37 -8.41
CA GLU A 80 -22.71 -10.44 -8.33
C GLU A 80 -22.08 -9.05 -8.23
N LYS A 81 -22.33 -8.18 -9.22
CA LYS A 81 -21.61 -6.90 -9.43
C LYS A 81 -21.40 -6.17 -8.10
N PRO A 82 -20.18 -6.16 -7.55
CA PRO A 82 -19.89 -5.34 -6.38
C PRO A 82 -20.07 -3.87 -6.76
N PRO A 83 -20.37 -2.98 -5.81
CA PRO A 83 -20.44 -1.56 -6.09
C PRO A 83 -19.15 -1.12 -6.75
N LYS A 84 -19.26 -0.35 -7.84
CA LYS A 84 -18.10 0.14 -8.62
C LYS A 84 -17.11 0.98 -7.81
N GLU A 85 -17.48 1.38 -6.60
CA GLU A 85 -16.71 2.27 -5.78
C GLU A 85 -16.88 1.94 -4.29
N TYR A 86 -15.75 1.82 -3.59
CA TYR A 86 -15.71 1.60 -2.14
C TYR A 86 -15.03 2.79 -1.46
N SER A 87 -15.63 3.29 -0.37
CA SER A 87 -15.08 4.36 0.45
C SER A 87 -14.40 3.79 1.70
N TYR A 88 -13.18 4.24 1.97
CA TYR A 88 -12.37 3.74 3.08
C TYR A 88 -11.92 4.84 4.02
N SER A 89 -11.88 4.54 5.32
CA SER A 89 -11.41 5.44 6.37
C SER A 89 -9.91 5.30 6.70
N SER A 90 -9.27 4.22 6.25
CA SER A 90 -7.83 3.98 6.42
C SER A 90 -7.29 3.05 5.36
N ALA A 91 -5.98 3.13 5.09
CA ALA A 91 -5.33 2.21 4.18
C ALA A 91 -5.39 0.75 4.69
N GLU A 92 -5.29 0.53 6.01
CA GLU A 92 -5.43 -0.80 6.59
C GLU A 92 -6.80 -1.42 6.30
N GLN A 93 -7.90 -0.64 6.42
CA GLN A 93 -9.24 -1.10 6.07
C GLN A 93 -9.30 -1.53 4.60
N ALA A 94 -8.77 -0.70 3.70
CA ALA A 94 -8.80 -0.97 2.26
C ALA A 94 -7.96 -2.22 1.91
N ILE A 95 -6.75 -2.34 2.44
CA ILE A 95 -5.88 -3.50 2.19
C ILE A 95 -6.52 -4.79 2.71
N MET A 96 -7.09 -4.78 3.92
CA MET A 96 -7.74 -5.97 4.48
C MET A 96 -9.03 -6.33 3.73
N HIS A 97 -9.81 -5.34 3.30
CA HIS A 97 -10.98 -5.56 2.47
C HIS A 97 -10.60 -6.22 1.14
N ARG A 98 -9.61 -5.67 0.43
CA ARG A 98 -9.11 -6.24 -0.83
C ARG A 98 -8.55 -7.64 -0.67
N LYS A 99 -7.85 -7.92 0.45
CA LYS A 99 -7.40 -9.26 0.79
C LYS A 99 -8.57 -10.23 0.91
N ALA A 100 -9.63 -9.87 1.62
CA ALA A 100 -10.81 -10.72 1.78
C ALA A 100 -11.53 -10.98 0.45
N ILE A 101 -11.67 -9.94 -0.37
CA ILE A 101 -12.21 -10.04 -1.72
C ILE A 101 -11.37 -11.01 -2.58
N LEU A 102 -10.06 -10.83 -2.64
CA LEU A 102 -9.14 -11.67 -3.41
C LEU A 102 -9.24 -13.17 -3.05
N MET A 103 -9.52 -13.46 -1.78
CA MET A 103 -9.70 -14.83 -1.28
C MET A 103 -11.14 -15.34 -1.39
N GLY A 104 -12.06 -14.57 -1.97
CA GLY A 104 -13.48 -14.95 -2.09
C GLY A 104 -14.26 -14.92 -0.78
N ASP A 105 -13.71 -14.36 0.30
CA ASP A 105 -14.39 -14.26 1.60
C ASP A 105 -15.17 -12.95 1.74
N TYR A 106 -16.34 -12.91 1.07
CA TYR A 106 -17.21 -11.74 1.07
C TYR A 106 -17.86 -11.45 2.42
N VAL A 107 -18.01 -12.48 3.26
CA VAL A 107 -18.54 -12.31 4.62
C VAL A 107 -17.57 -11.49 5.45
N THR A 108 -16.29 -11.88 5.46
CA THR A 108 -15.25 -11.11 6.16
C THR A 108 -15.05 -9.74 5.53
N ALA A 109 -15.11 -9.62 4.19
CA ALA A 109 -15.06 -8.33 3.50
C ALA A 109 -16.15 -7.38 3.99
N LYS A 110 -17.40 -7.85 4.12
CA LYS A 110 -18.51 -7.06 4.66
C LYS A 110 -18.23 -6.58 6.11
N TYR A 111 -17.72 -7.44 6.99
CA TYR A 111 -17.37 -7.03 8.36
C TYR A 111 -16.26 -5.98 8.39
N ILE A 112 -15.28 -6.08 7.49
CA ILE A 112 -14.22 -5.08 7.37
C ILE A 112 -14.82 -3.72 6.96
N MET A 113 -15.77 -3.70 6.05
CA MET A 113 -16.41 -2.44 5.60
C MET A 113 -17.32 -1.83 6.67
N GLN A 114 -17.81 -2.59 7.63
CA GLN A 114 -18.64 -2.09 8.74
C GLN A 114 -17.83 -1.43 9.86
N THR A 115 -16.50 -1.42 9.80
CA THR A 115 -15.67 -0.82 10.84
C THR A 115 -14.75 0.26 10.29
N SER A 116 -14.75 1.44 10.89
CA SER A 116 -13.75 2.47 10.64
C SER A 116 -12.46 2.29 11.47
N ASN A 117 -12.43 1.32 12.40
CA ASN A 117 -11.27 1.05 13.25
C ASN A 117 -10.24 0.16 12.52
N PRO A 118 -9.03 0.67 12.19
CA PRO A 118 -8.02 -0.09 11.45
C PRO A 118 -7.53 -1.35 12.20
N GLY A 119 -7.51 -1.33 13.54
CA GLY A 119 -7.17 -2.50 14.35
C GLY A 119 -8.20 -3.61 14.25
N LYS A 120 -9.50 -3.25 14.22
CA LYS A 120 -10.59 -4.22 13.96
C LYS A 120 -10.52 -4.75 12.54
N ALA A 121 -10.29 -3.89 11.54
CA ALA A 121 -10.12 -4.30 10.17
C ALA A 121 -8.96 -5.30 10.01
N LYS A 122 -7.81 -5.02 10.64
CA LYS A 122 -6.66 -5.95 10.70
C LYS A 122 -7.01 -7.29 11.36
N LYS A 123 -7.76 -7.26 12.46
CA LYS A 123 -8.22 -8.49 13.13
C LYS A 123 -9.07 -9.35 12.20
N PHE A 124 -10.04 -8.76 11.51
CA PHE A 124 -10.84 -9.47 10.51
C PHE A 124 -9.99 -9.98 9.34
N GLY A 125 -9.07 -9.16 8.82
CA GLY A 125 -8.17 -9.55 7.74
C GLY A 125 -7.25 -10.74 8.06
N ARG A 126 -6.99 -11.01 9.36
CA ARG A 126 -6.28 -12.22 9.82
C ARG A 126 -7.17 -13.46 9.88
N GLN A 127 -8.50 -13.28 9.85
CA GLN A 127 -9.50 -14.34 9.93
C GLN A 127 -10.09 -14.68 8.55
N VAL A 128 -9.58 -14.11 7.49
CA VAL A 128 -10.02 -14.36 6.10
C VAL A 128 -9.94 -15.85 5.81
N LYS A 129 -11.07 -16.42 5.39
CA LYS A 129 -11.19 -17.83 5.01
C LYS A 129 -10.60 -18.06 3.62
N GLY A 130 -10.14 -19.27 3.36
CA GLY A 130 -9.53 -19.61 2.08
C GLY A 130 -8.22 -18.85 1.80
N PHE A 131 -7.54 -18.36 2.85
CA PHE A 131 -6.33 -17.57 2.69
C PHE A 131 -5.21 -18.41 2.07
N ASP A 132 -4.74 -17.94 0.92
CA ASP A 132 -3.57 -18.45 0.22
C ASP A 132 -2.42 -17.44 0.33
N GLN A 133 -1.29 -17.91 0.90
CA GLN A 133 -0.13 -17.08 1.16
C GLN A 133 0.58 -16.66 -0.14
N ASP A 134 0.63 -17.53 -1.13
CA ASP A 134 1.35 -17.27 -2.38
C ASP A 134 0.56 -16.26 -3.22
N VAL A 135 -0.75 -16.48 -3.36
CA VAL A 135 -1.66 -15.52 -4.00
C VAL A 135 -1.57 -14.15 -3.32
N TRP A 136 -1.57 -14.11 -1.98
CA TRP A 136 -1.47 -12.83 -1.28
C TRP A 136 -0.10 -12.17 -1.48
N THR A 137 0.98 -12.94 -1.47
CA THR A 137 2.34 -12.41 -1.64
C THR A 137 2.50 -11.75 -3.01
N ASP A 138 1.90 -12.32 -4.03
CA ASP A 138 1.93 -11.78 -5.39
C ASP A 138 1.10 -10.50 -5.54
N HIS A 139 -0.05 -10.43 -4.88
CA HIS A 139 -0.99 -9.32 -5.06
C HIS A 139 -0.83 -8.19 -4.03
N ALA A 140 -0.26 -8.46 -2.86
CA ALA A 140 -0.15 -7.47 -1.78
C ALA A 140 0.56 -6.16 -2.20
N PRO A 141 1.64 -6.19 -3.01
CA PRO A 141 2.28 -4.96 -3.48
C PRO A 141 1.38 -4.11 -4.37
N LEU A 142 0.64 -4.73 -5.29
CA LEU A 142 -0.29 -4.04 -6.18
C LEU A 142 -1.46 -3.43 -5.40
N VAL A 143 -2.06 -4.22 -4.51
CA VAL A 143 -3.11 -3.76 -3.61
C VAL A 143 -2.64 -2.58 -2.78
N ALA A 144 -1.44 -2.66 -2.19
CA ALA A 144 -0.87 -1.58 -1.41
C ALA A 144 -0.66 -0.32 -2.25
N TYR A 145 -0.13 -0.47 -3.47
CA TYR A 145 0.09 0.67 -4.37
C TYR A 145 -1.23 1.35 -4.72
N ALA A 146 -2.23 0.61 -5.18
CA ALA A 146 -3.53 1.16 -5.54
C ALA A 146 -4.19 1.89 -4.36
N VAL A 147 -4.17 1.27 -3.17
CA VAL A 147 -4.72 1.86 -1.94
C VAL A 147 -4.00 3.15 -1.54
N LEU A 148 -2.67 3.12 -1.53
CA LEU A 148 -1.88 4.29 -1.13
C LEU A 148 -1.94 5.39 -2.20
N HIS A 149 -1.92 5.03 -3.48
CA HIS A 149 -2.11 6.02 -4.54
C HIS A 149 -3.45 6.75 -4.38
N ALA A 150 -4.56 6.02 -4.21
CA ALA A 150 -5.88 6.61 -3.98
C ALA A 150 -5.90 7.49 -2.73
N LYS A 151 -5.37 7.00 -1.61
CA LYS A 151 -5.30 7.75 -0.35
C LYS A 151 -4.56 9.08 -0.51
N PHE A 152 -3.41 9.07 -1.16
CA PHE A 152 -2.55 10.26 -1.26
C PHE A 152 -2.94 11.19 -2.41
N SER A 153 -3.45 10.68 -3.53
CA SER A 153 -3.91 11.51 -4.65
C SER A 153 -5.18 12.28 -4.32
N GLN A 154 -6.10 11.66 -3.60
CA GLN A 154 -7.41 12.26 -3.25
C GLN A 154 -7.35 13.18 -2.03
N ASN A 155 -6.23 13.23 -1.32
CA ASN A 155 -6.07 14.04 -0.11
C ASN A 155 -4.95 15.08 -0.27
N PRO A 156 -5.24 16.34 -0.62
CA PRO A 156 -4.24 17.37 -0.92
C PRO A 156 -3.22 17.59 0.20
N LYS A 157 -3.64 17.56 1.46
CA LYS A 157 -2.74 17.71 2.62
C LYS A 157 -1.76 16.53 2.71
N MET A 158 -2.26 15.30 2.53
CA MET A 158 -1.41 14.09 2.53
C MET A 158 -0.50 14.04 1.32
N LYS A 159 -1.00 14.39 0.12
CA LYS A 159 -0.17 14.54 -1.09
C LYS A 159 0.97 15.50 -0.84
N LYS A 160 0.68 16.70 -0.33
CA LYS A 160 1.70 17.71 -0.01
C LYS A 160 2.73 17.19 1.00
N ALA A 161 2.29 16.49 2.05
CA ALA A 161 3.19 15.91 3.05
C ALA A 161 4.10 14.82 2.45
N LEU A 162 3.55 13.95 1.59
CA LEU A 162 4.33 12.91 0.91
C LEU A 162 5.36 13.52 -0.05
N LEU A 163 4.97 14.47 -0.89
CA LEU A 163 5.87 15.18 -1.79
C LEU A 163 6.93 15.99 -1.03
N GLY A 164 6.58 16.53 0.14
CA GLY A 164 7.50 17.25 1.03
C GLY A 164 8.65 16.40 1.56
N THR A 165 8.55 15.08 1.54
CA THR A 165 9.66 14.17 1.90
C THR A 165 10.77 14.13 0.83
N ARG A 166 10.57 14.72 -0.34
CA ARG A 166 11.53 14.82 -1.44
C ARG A 166 12.18 13.47 -1.76
N ASN A 167 13.51 13.36 -1.63
CA ASN A 167 14.29 12.15 -1.93
C ASN A 167 14.55 11.29 -0.69
N SER A 168 13.93 11.61 0.45
CA SER A 168 14.12 10.83 1.68
C SER A 168 13.60 9.40 1.49
N ILE A 169 14.33 8.44 2.04
CA ILE A 169 13.89 7.05 2.12
C ILE A 169 12.83 6.94 3.20
N LEU A 170 11.62 6.53 2.83
CA LEU A 170 10.53 6.34 3.77
C LEU A 170 10.66 4.97 4.42
N ALA A 171 10.64 4.92 5.76
CA ALA A 171 10.87 3.70 6.50
C ALA A 171 9.82 3.50 7.59
N GLU A 172 9.01 2.43 7.48
CA GLU A 172 8.11 2.04 8.56
C GLU A 172 8.90 1.40 9.70
N ALA A 173 9.10 2.15 10.77
CA ALA A 173 9.90 1.73 11.92
C ALA A 173 9.07 0.84 12.87
N SER A 174 8.60 -0.29 12.37
CA SER A 174 7.82 -1.29 13.09
C SER A 174 8.71 -2.47 13.55
N PRO A 175 8.98 -2.63 14.86
CA PRO A 175 9.89 -3.69 15.34
C PRO A 175 9.38 -5.11 15.10
N ARG A 176 8.04 -5.27 15.00
CA ARG A 176 7.38 -6.58 14.88
C ARG A 176 6.94 -6.92 13.47
N ASP A 177 7.14 -6.00 12.52
CA ASP A 177 6.72 -6.20 11.14
C ASP A 177 7.94 -6.22 10.23
N ARG A 178 8.24 -7.39 9.69
CA ARG A 178 9.37 -7.60 8.77
C ARG A 178 8.96 -7.60 7.31
N ILE A 179 7.67 -7.50 7.02
CA ILE A 179 7.15 -7.43 5.65
C ILE A 179 6.89 -5.97 5.28
N TRP A 180 5.97 -5.33 5.98
CA TRP A 180 5.58 -3.94 5.70
C TRP A 180 6.59 -2.94 6.28
N GLY A 181 7.18 -3.24 7.43
CA GLY A 181 8.17 -2.42 8.11
C GLY A 181 9.61 -2.91 7.96
N ILE A 182 10.53 -2.17 8.62
CA ILE A 182 11.98 -2.47 8.64
C ILE A 182 12.37 -3.50 9.72
N GLY A 183 11.43 -3.97 10.53
CA GLY A 183 11.70 -4.93 11.63
C GLY A 183 12.52 -4.34 12.78
N LEU A 184 12.59 -3.01 12.90
CA LEU A 184 13.32 -2.25 13.92
C LEU A 184 12.48 -1.07 14.39
N SER A 185 12.76 -0.58 15.58
CA SER A 185 12.34 0.76 16.00
C SER A 185 13.17 1.84 15.29
N ALA A 186 12.63 3.05 15.22
CA ALA A 186 13.37 4.21 14.70
C ALA A 186 14.68 4.48 15.47
N ALA A 187 14.68 4.23 16.77
CA ALA A 187 15.86 4.40 17.61
C ALA A 187 16.97 3.41 17.24
N GLU A 188 16.64 2.14 17.02
CA GLU A 188 17.60 1.11 16.57
C GLU A 188 18.15 1.44 15.18
N ALA A 189 17.26 1.80 14.25
CA ALA A 189 17.67 2.15 12.88
C ALA A 189 18.61 3.39 12.85
N LYS A 190 18.34 4.41 13.69
CA LYS A 190 19.20 5.59 13.83
C LYS A 190 20.58 5.28 14.39
N ARG A 191 20.74 4.18 15.15
CA ARG A 191 22.04 3.70 15.64
C ARG A 191 22.81 2.86 14.60
N GLY A 192 22.27 2.73 13.37
CA GLY A 192 22.93 1.98 12.30
C GLY A 192 22.67 0.47 12.35
N VAL A 193 21.70 0.00 13.15
CA VAL A 193 21.33 -1.43 13.15
C VAL A 193 20.77 -1.80 11.78
N ALA A 194 21.27 -2.88 11.19
CA ALA A 194 20.83 -3.37 9.89
C ALA A 194 19.35 -3.72 9.90
N TRP A 195 18.64 -3.32 8.85
CA TRP A 195 17.20 -3.58 8.72
C TRP A 195 16.94 -5.08 8.61
N ARG A 196 15.93 -5.54 9.35
CA ARG A 196 15.51 -6.95 9.41
C ARG A 196 14.25 -7.22 8.60
N GLY A 197 13.65 -6.18 8.04
CA GLY A 197 12.38 -6.22 7.31
C GLY A 197 12.49 -5.61 5.91
N ARG A 198 11.51 -5.94 5.07
CA ARG A 198 11.46 -5.61 3.63
C ARG A 198 11.04 -4.17 3.36
N ASN A 199 10.46 -3.47 4.35
CA ASN A 199 9.95 -2.10 4.23
C ASN A 199 8.95 -1.91 3.07
N LEU A 200 8.06 -2.86 2.84
CA LEU A 200 7.13 -2.82 1.73
C LEU A 200 6.29 -1.53 1.72
N LEU A 201 5.80 -1.08 2.90
CA LEU A 201 5.03 0.15 3.00
C LEU A 201 5.85 1.38 2.58
N GLY A 202 7.07 1.52 3.09
CA GLY A 202 7.92 2.65 2.73
C GLY A 202 8.30 2.66 1.25
N ARG A 203 8.58 1.50 0.67
CA ARG A 203 8.86 1.34 -0.77
C ARG A 203 7.65 1.75 -1.62
N THR A 204 6.47 1.27 -1.26
CA THR A 204 5.23 1.62 -1.96
C THR A 204 4.94 3.13 -1.88
N LEU A 205 5.12 3.74 -0.70
CA LEU A 205 4.96 5.19 -0.54
C LEU A 205 5.95 5.99 -1.40
N MET A 206 7.19 5.55 -1.51
CA MET A 206 8.18 6.19 -2.39
C MET A 206 7.78 6.11 -3.87
N ARG A 207 7.25 4.96 -4.32
CA ARG A 207 6.70 4.81 -5.68
C ARG A 207 5.50 5.73 -5.91
N VAL A 208 4.55 5.76 -4.98
CA VAL A 208 3.40 6.68 -5.04
C VAL A 208 3.87 8.13 -5.10
N ARG A 209 4.87 8.51 -4.30
CA ARG A 209 5.47 9.86 -4.33
C ARG A 209 6.03 10.20 -5.71
N THR A 210 6.79 9.30 -6.32
CA THR A 210 7.35 9.51 -7.66
C THR A 210 6.26 9.70 -8.71
N ASN A 211 5.20 8.89 -8.65
CA ASN A 211 4.08 8.99 -9.58
C ASN A 211 3.29 10.30 -9.39
N LEU A 212 3.02 10.70 -8.15
CA LEU A 212 2.27 11.93 -7.85
C LEU A 212 3.06 13.24 -8.07
N ALA A 213 4.37 13.16 -8.30
CA ALA A 213 5.25 14.28 -8.60
C ALA A 213 5.31 14.63 -10.10
N ARG A 214 4.81 13.72 -10.94
CA ARG A 214 4.66 13.93 -12.42
C ARG A 214 3.41 14.75 -12.71
#